data_a30093c8c46d270f00a97504a699dc3a
#
_entry.id   a30093c8c46d270f00a97504a699dc3a
#
_cell.length_a   1.000
_cell.length_b   1.000
_cell.length_c   1.000
_cell.angle_alpha   90.00
_cell.angle_beta   90.00
_cell.angle_gamma   90.00
#
_symmetry.space_group_name_H-M   'P 1'
#
loop_
_entity.id
_entity.type
_entity.pdbx_description
1 polymer ?
#
loop_
_entity_poly.entity_id
_entity_poly.type
_entity_poly.pdbx_seq_one_letter_code
_entity_poly.pdbx_strand_id
1 'polypeptide(L)'
;VIVVGVSTSSSDEVANLELTTSHEVKETLTDEGMPEARAQEIVALFDRQMREKTHYLDPELTLSKLSRKLGIPAKQISAAVNQVHQKNISKLINEYRIDHALWALTQSDDSITQIFMNSGFQTKSNFNREFSRVTGMTPSEYRKQHRQN
;
A
#
# COMPACT_ATOMS: atom_id res chain seq x y z
N VAL A 1 -12.19 -1.91 -12.56
CA VAL A 1 -11.67 -0.69 -12.07
C VAL A 1 -10.27 -0.87 -11.53
N ILE A 2 -10.18 -1.55 -10.46
CA ILE A 2 -8.90 -1.77 -9.84
C ILE A 2 -8.02 -2.58 -10.70
N VAL A 3 -8.60 -3.47 -11.40
CA VAL A 3 -7.89 -4.37 -12.25
C VAL A 3 -7.08 -3.64 -13.28
N VAL A 4 -7.57 -2.50 -13.66
CA VAL A 4 -6.92 -1.74 -14.70
C VAL A 4 -5.49 -1.42 -14.33
N GLY A 5 -5.27 -1.06 -13.10
CA GLY A 5 -3.93 -0.73 -12.71
C GLY A 5 -2.98 -1.90 -12.81
N VAL A 6 -3.54 -3.07 -12.77
CA VAL A 6 -2.72 -4.27 -12.78
C VAL A 6 -2.16 -4.55 -14.14
N SER A 7 -2.82 -4.09 -15.14
CA SER A 7 -2.42 -4.44 -16.48
C SER A 7 -1.14 -3.79 -16.93
N THR A 8 -0.72 -2.76 -16.25
CA THR A 8 0.55 -2.17 -16.63
C THR A 8 1.66 -3.07 -16.18
N SER A 9 2.70 -3.10 -16.93
CA SER A 9 3.66 -4.16 -16.81
C SER A 9 5.01 -3.67 -16.41
N SER A 10 5.22 -3.39 -15.20
CA SER A 10 6.56 -3.17 -14.68
C SER A 10 6.85 -4.33 -13.74
N SER A 11 8.07 -4.43 -13.29
CA SER A 11 8.38 -5.47 -12.32
C SER A 11 7.62 -5.23 -11.03
N ASP A 12 7.33 -4.00 -10.73
CA ASP A 12 6.50 -3.69 -9.57
C ASP A 12 5.10 -4.19 -9.79
N GLU A 13 4.67 -4.19 -11.04
CA GLU A 13 3.36 -4.68 -11.38
C GLU A 13 3.25 -6.17 -11.16
N VAL A 14 4.33 -6.87 -11.37
CA VAL A 14 4.31 -8.29 -11.12
C VAL A 14 4.06 -8.56 -9.65
N ALA A 15 4.70 -7.80 -8.80
CA ALA A 15 4.44 -7.94 -7.38
C ALA A 15 3.01 -7.58 -7.05
N ASN A 16 2.49 -6.57 -7.72
CA ASN A 16 1.10 -6.21 -7.54
C ASN A 16 0.17 -7.30 -8.01
N LEU A 17 0.55 -7.97 -9.07
CA LEU A 17 -0.24 -9.06 -9.56
C LEU A 17 -0.44 -10.11 -8.50
N GLU A 18 0.62 -10.39 -7.77
CA GLU A 18 0.50 -11.34 -6.70
C GLU A 18 -0.51 -10.89 -5.67
N LEU A 19 -0.56 -9.61 -5.43
CA LEU A 19 -1.51 -9.06 -4.47
C LEU A 19 -2.92 -9.02 -5.01
N THR A 20 -3.06 -9.01 -6.32
CA THR A 20 -4.37 -8.88 -6.94
C THR A 20 -4.81 -10.12 -7.68
N THR A 21 -4.04 -11.17 -7.62
CA THR A 21 -4.38 -12.39 -8.33
C THR A 21 -5.68 -12.99 -7.86
N SER A 22 -6.19 -12.50 -6.78
CA SER A 22 -7.43 -13.00 -6.27
C SER A 22 -8.63 -12.42 -6.98
N HIS A 23 -8.43 -11.76 -8.11
CA HIS A 23 -9.59 -11.16 -8.75
C HIS A 23 -10.61 -12.20 -9.21
N GLU A 24 -10.18 -13.42 -9.43
CA GLU A 24 -11.13 -14.47 -9.70
C GLU A 24 -12.05 -14.68 -8.53
N VAL A 25 -11.46 -14.62 -7.37
CA VAL A 25 -12.22 -14.74 -6.16
C VAL A 25 -13.10 -13.52 -5.97
N LYS A 26 -12.58 -12.41 -6.39
CA LYS A 26 -13.34 -11.18 -6.34
C LYS A 26 -14.64 -11.33 -7.12
N GLU A 27 -14.60 -12.05 -8.21
CA GLU A 27 -15.81 -12.26 -8.98
C GLU A 27 -16.87 -12.97 -8.17
N THR A 28 -16.45 -13.92 -7.35
CA THR A 28 -17.43 -14.65 -6.56
C THR A 28 -18.01 -13.79 -5.46
N LEU A 29 -17.34 -12.70 -5.11
CA LEU A 29 -17.82 -11.83 -4.07
C LEU A 29 -18.56 -10.62 -4.60
N THR A 30 -18.47 -10.37 -5.92
CA THR A 30 -18.94 -9.10 -6.43
C THR A 30 -20.45 -8.98 -6.51
N ASP A 31 -21.15 -10.07 -6.70
CA ASP A 31 -22.57 -9.97 -6.88
C ASP A 31 -23.26 -9.36 -5.68
N GLU A 32 -22.84 -9.79 -4.52
CA GLU A 32 -23.44 -9.30 -3.31
C GLU A 32 -22.50 -8.47 -2.48
N GLY A 33 -21.22 -8.62 -2.78
CA GLY A 33 -20.24 -7.94 -1.98
C GLY A 33 -20.16 -8.55 -0.59
N MET A 34 -19.31 -7.96 0.20
CA MET A 34 -19.14 -8.34 1.59
C MET A 34 -20.06 -7.46 2.42
N PRO A 35 -20.67 -7.97 3.49
CA PRO A 35 -21.43 -7.09 4.37
C PRO A 35 -20.58 -5.92 4.84
N GLU A 36 -21.18 -4.76 4.85
CA GLU A 36 -20.44 -3.54 5.16
C GLU A 36 -19.75 -3.63 6.52
N ALA A 37 -20.44 -4.16 7.51
CA ALA A 37 -19.84 -4.28 8.85
C ALA A 37 -18.60 -5.14 8.83
N ARG A 38 -18.63 -6.21 8.04
CA ARG A 38 -17.46 -7.10 7.97
C ARG A 38 -16.32 -6.43 7.25
N ALA A 39 -16.61 -5.71 6.17
CA ALA A 39 -15.57 -5.01 5.43
C ALA A 39 -14.91 -3.96 6.32
N GLN A 40 -15.69 -3.22 7.08
CA GLN A 40 -15.15 -2.21 7.98
C GLN A 40 -14.30 -2.85 9.08
N GLU A 41 -14.73 -3.99 9.57
CA GLU A 41 -13.99 -4.71 10.60
C GLU A 41 -12.62 -5.14 10.09
N ILE A 42 -12.58 -5.68 8.88
CA ILE A 42 -11.33 -6.13 8.29
C ILE A 42 -10.39 -4.96 8.06
N VAL A 43 -10.92 -3.87 7.51
CA VAL A 43 -10.10 -2.70 7.23
C VAL A 43 -9.57 -2.09 8.52
N ALA A 44 -10.38 -2.08 9.57
CA ALA A 44 -9.94 -1.56 10.86
C ALA A 44 -8.80 -2.40 11.43
N LEU A 45 -8.91 -3.72 11.32
CA LEU A 45 -7.84 -4.59 11.78
C LEU A 45 -6.57 -4.40 10.94
N PHE A 46 -6.76 -4.29 9.63
CA PHE A 46 -5.63 -4.04 8.73
C PHE A 46 -4.91 -2.75 9.12
N ASP A 47 -5.66 -1.67 9.32
CA ASP A 47 -5.06 -0.39 9.66
C ASP A 47 -4.32 -0.46 11.00
N ARG A 48 -4.93 -1.09 11.98
CA ARG A 48 -4.30 -1.22 13.30
C ARG A 48 -2.99 -2.00 13.21
N GLN A 49 -3.00 -3.11 12.47
CA GLN A 49 -1.79 -3.91 12.32
C GLN A 49 -0.71 -3.15 11.56
N MET A 50 -1.11 -2.39 10.55
CA MET A 50 -0.14 -1.58 9.83
C MET A 50 0.51 -0.55 10.76
N ARG A 51 -0.29 0.13 11.57
CA ARG A 51 0.24 1.18 12.44
C ARG A 51 1.06 0.61 13.59
N GLU A 52 0.61 -0.48 14.18
CA GLU A 52 1.27 -1.03 15.36
C GLU A 52 2.46 -1.89 15.02
N LYS A 53 2.36 -2.67 13.97
CA LYS A 53 3.40 -3.63 13.60
C LYS A 53 4.24 -3.17 12.42
N THR A 54 3.81 -2.12 11.73
CA THR A 54 4.53 -1.54 10.60
C THR A 54 4.90 -2.56 9.53
N HIS A 55 3.97 -3.47 9.24
CA HIS A 55 4.23 -4.51 8.23
C HIS A 55 4.61 -3.91 6.87
N TYR A 56 4.15 -2.70 6.58
CA TYR A 56 4.40 -2.07 5.29
C TYR A 56 5.89 -1.75 5.09
N LEU A 57 6.69 -1.78 6.15
CA LEU A 57 8.12 -1.51 6.01
C LEU A 57 8.88 -2.69 5.43
N ASP A 58 8.24 -3.85 5.35
CA ASP A 58 8.84 -5.01 4.71
C ASP A 58 8.68 -4.86 3.20
N PRO A 59 9.78 -4.70 2.45
CA PRO A 59 9.66 -4.52 1.00
C PRO A 59 9.17 -5.76 0.28
N GLU A 60 9.16 -6.90 0.95
CA GLU A 60 8.70 -8.14 0.34
C GLU A 60 7.33 -8.56 0.84
N LEU A 61 6.59 -7.63 1.42
CA LEU A 61 5.26 -7.93 1.90
C LEU A 61 4.35 -8.31 0.74
N THR A 62 3.65 -9.43 0.91
CA THR A 62 2.68 -9.90 -0.08
C THR A 62 1.33 -10.07 0.60
N LEU A 63 0.29 -10.22 -0.20
CA LEU A 63 -1.04 -10.46 0.33
C LEU A 63 -1.07 -11.78 1.11
N SER A 64 -0.33 -12.79 0.66
CA SER A 64 -0.22 -14.04 1.39
C SER A 64 0.35 -13.83 2.78
N LYS A 65 1.41 -13.04 2.87
CA LYS A 65 2.01 -12.76 4.16
C LYS A 65 1.04 -12.01 5.07
N LEU A 66 0.33 -11.05 4.50
CA LEU A 66 -0.66 -10.31 5.26
C LEU A 66 -1.76 -11.22 5.77
N SER A 67 -2.22 -12.12 4.92
CA SER A 67 -3.26 -13.06 5.30
C SER A 67 -2.84 -13.86 6.52
N ARG A 68 -1.60 -14.33 6.51
CA ARG A 68 -1.09 -15.09 7.66
C ARG A 68 -0.97 -14.23 8.91
N LYS A 69 -0.50 -13.01 8.73
CA LYS A 69 -0.30 -12.12 9.88
C LYS A 69 -1.62 -11.68 10.51
N LEU A 70 -2.61 -11.47 9.68
CA LEU A 70 -3.91 -10.99 10.16
C LEU A 70 -4.88 -12.10 10.52
N GLY A 71 -4.60 -13.33 10.05
CA GLY A 71 -5.52 -14.41 10.27
C GLY A 71 -6.80 -14.29 9.49
N ILE A 72 -6.77 -13.62 8.36
CA ILE A 72 -7.93 -13.40 7.50
C ILE A 72 -7.58 -13.86 6.11
N PRO A 73 -8.50 -14.59 5.44
CA PRO A 73 -8.21 -15.03 4.07
C PRO A 73 -7.83 -13.87 3.15
N ALA A 74 -6.85 -14.10 2.30
CA ALA A 74 -6.32 -13.07 1.43
C ALA A 74 -7.40 -12.39 0.60
N LYS A 75 -8.32 -13.18 0.06
CA LYS A 75 -9.36 -12.62 -0.78
C LYS A 75 -10.30 -11.70 -0.02
N GLN A 76 -10.51 -11.99 1.26
CA GLN A 76 -11.36 -11.14 2.08
C GLN A 76 -10.67 -9.81 2.38
N ILE A 77 -9.38 -9.85 2.61
CA ILE A 77 -8.63 -8.61 2.84
C ILE A 77 -8.71 -7.72 1.60
N SER A 78 -8.43 -8.31 0.45
CA SER A 78 -8.45 -7.56 -0.80
C SER A 78 -9.84 -7.00 -1.10
N ALA A 79 -10.86 -7.82 -0.90
CA ALA A 79 -12.23 -7.39 -1.16
C ALA A 79 -12.65 -6.27 -0.22
N ALA A 80 -12.29 -6.38 1.05
CA ALA A 80 -12.68 -5.36 2.02
C ALA A 80 -12.00 -4.03 1.72
N VAL A 81 -10.72 -4.06 1.40
CA VAL A 81 -10.00 -2.82 1.07
C VAL A 81 -10.60 -2.18 -0.16
N ASN A 82 -10.88 -2.99 -1.17
CA ASN A 82 -11.48 -2.48 -2.39
C ASN A 82 -12.86 -1.88 -2.11
N GLN A 83 -13.64 -2.54 -1.29
CA GLN A 83 -15.00 -2.09 -1.01
C GLN A 83 -15.01 -0.79 -0.21
N VAL A 84 -14.15 -0.69 0.79
CA VAL A 84 -14.15 0.47 1.68
C VAL A 84 -13.40 1.65 1.08
N HIS A 85 -12.27 1.41 0.46
CA HIS A 85 -11.40 2.48 -0.01
C HIS A 85 -11.42 2.69 -1.52
N GLN A 86 -12.07 1.82 -2.28
CA GLN A 86 -12.13 1.90 -3.74
C GLN A 86 -10.75 1.95 -4.37
N LYS A 87 -9.80 1.22 -3.78
CA LYS A 87 -8.46 1.11 -4.33
C LYS A 87 -7.94 -0.28 -4.03
N ASN A 88 -6.93 -0.70 -4.78
CA ASN A 88 -6.37 -2.02 -4.51
C ASN A 88 -5.42 -1.93 -3.32
N ILE A 89 -5.14 -3.10 -2.77
CA ILE A 89 -4.39 -3.16 -1.53
C ILE A 89 -2.94 -2.69 -1.71
N SER A 90 -2.38 -2.86 -2.90
CA SER A 90 -1.02 -2.38 -3.15
C SER A 90 -0.93 -0.88 -3.03
N LYS A 91 -1.90 -0.17 -3.56
CA LYS A 91 -1.90 1.27 -3.45
C LYS A 91 -2.05 1.72 -2.01
N LEU A 92 -2.91 1.02 -1.27
CA LEU A 92 -3.08 1.37 0.13
C LEU A 92 -1.80 1.14 0.92
N ILE A 93 -1.12 0.02 0.68
CA ILE A 93 0.14 -0.25 1.36
C ILE A 93 1.17 0.82 1.01
N ASN A 94 1.22 1.20 -0.26
CA ASN A 94 2.17 2.23 -0.67
C ASN A 94 1.87 3.58 -0.01
N GLU A 95 0.61 3.85 0.28
CA GLU A 95 0.28 5.09 0.98
C GLU A 95 0.81 5.09 2.41
N TYR A 96 0.78 3.96 3.09
CA TYR A 96 1.43 3.87 4.39
C TYR A 96 2.92 4.11 4.26
N ARG A 97 3.54 3.55 3.24
CA ARG A 97 4.97 3.72 3.01
C ARG A 97 5.33 5.17 2.73
N ILE A 98 4.49 5.86 1.96
CA ILE A 98 4.74 7.26 1.68
C ILE A 98 4.57 8.09 2.95
N ASP A 99 3.56 7.80 3.78
CA ASP A 99 3.42 8.51 5.03
C ASP A 99 4.69 8.40 5.87
N HIS A 100 5.27 7.22 5.93
CA HIS A 100 6.52 7.04 6.66
C HIS A 100 7.63 7.89 6.05
N ALA A 101 7.70 7.93 4.74
CA ALA A 101 8.72 8.72 4.06
C ALA A 101 8.53 10.21 4.32
N LEU A 102 7.28 10.67 4.34
CA LEU A 102 7.02 12.08 4.63
C LEU A 102 7.54 12.45 6.02
N TRP A 103 7.28 11.60 6.98
CA TRP A 103 7.79 11.81 8.32
C TRP A 103 9.32 11.86 8.32
N ALA A 104 9.96 10.91 7.67
CA ALA A 104 11.41 10.82 7.66
C ALA A 104 12.04 12.02 6.96
N LEU A 105 11.42 12.50 5.89
CA LEU A 105 11.95 13.64 5.16
C LEU A 105 11.99 14.90 6.01
N THR A 106 11.07 15.04 6.93
CA THR A 106 10.99 16.22 7.75
C THR A 106 11.69 16.06 9.10
N GLN A 107 11.83 14.84 9.59
CA GLN A 107 12.34 14.61 10.93
C GLN A 107 13.75 14.04 10.95
N SER A 108 14.33 13.70 9.81
CA SER A 108 15.67 13.16 9.79
C SER A 108 16.48 13.83 8.68
N ASP A 109 17.80 13.64 8.75
CA ASP A 109 18.70 14.11 7.72
C ASP A 109 19.13 13.01 6.77
N ASP A 110 18.45 11.87 6.82
CA ASP A 110 18.77 10.76 5.96
C ASP A 110 18.63 11.16 4.49
N SER A 111 19.47 10.55 3.66
CA SER A 111 19.39 10.81 2.23
C SER A 111 18.07 10.26 1.69
N ILE A 112 17.66 10.81 0.54
CA ILE A 112 16.45 10.32 -0.11
C ILE A 112 16.56 8.82 -0.36
N THR A 113 17.74 8.36 -0.74
CA THR A 113 17.95 6.93 -0.98
C THR A 113 17.71 6.11 0.28
N GLN A 114 18.26 6.56 1.41
CA GLN A 114 18.04 5.85 2.66
C GLN A 114 16.56 5.84 3.03
N ILE A 115 15.89 6.96 2.80
CA ILE A 115 14.49 7.08 3.16
C ILE A 115 13.64 6.11 2.36
N PHE A 116 13.88 6.02 1.04
CA PHE A 116 13.04 5.12 0.26
C PHE A 116 13.27 3.67 0.68
N MET A 117 14.52 3.32 0.95
CA MET A 117 14.82 1.95 1.37
C MET A 117 14.20 1.62 2.72
N ASN A 118 14.26 2.56 3.63
CA ASN A 118 13.72 2.33 4.97
C ASN A 118 12.21 2.46 5.04
N SER A 119 11.58 2.92 3.97
CA SER A 119 10.13 3.07 3.94
C SER A 119 9.41 1.86 3.34
N GLY A 120 10.16 0.83 2.97
CA GLY A 120 9.57 -0.40 2.47
C GLY A 120 9.47 -0.55 0.97
N PHE A 121 10.00 0.41 0.21
CA PHE A 121 9.97 0.31 -1.24
C PHE A 121 11.14 -0.52 -1.75
N GLN A 122 10.88 -1.29 -2.80
CA GLN A 122 11.94 -2.11 -3.38
C GLN A 122 12.76 -1.35 -4.40
N THR A 123 12.17 -0.41 -5.11
CA THR A 123 12.88 0.34 -6.13
C THR A 123 12.66 1.82 -5.96
N LYS A 124 13.67 2.58 -6.34
CA LYS A 124 13.56 4.03 -6.29
C LYS A 124 12.53 4.53 -7.28
N SER A 125 12.42 3.87 -8.39
CA SER A 125 11.45 4.23 -9.42
C SER A 125 10.02 4.14 -8.89
N ASN A 126 9.72 3.06 -8.21
CA ASN A 126 8.40 2.89 -7.63
C ASN A 126 8.15 3.92 -6.52
N PHE A 127 9.16 4.17 -5.72
CA PHE A 127 9.05 5.19 -4.67
C PHE A 127 8.72 6.55 -5.27
N ASN A 128 9.47 6.96 -6.28
CA ASN A 128 9.25 8.27 -6.88
C ASN A 128 7.86 8.39 -7.50
N ARG A 129 7.43 7.33 -8.17
CA ARG A 129 6.12 7.34 -8.79
C ARG A 129 5.01 7.46 -7.76
N GLU A 130 5.10 6.67 -6.69
CA GLU A 130 4.08 6.70 -5.66
C GLU A 130 4.15 7.98 -4.84
N PHE A 131 5.34 8.49 -4.62
CA PHE A 131 5.48 9.76 -3.90
C PHE A 131 4.81 10.87 -4.68
N SER A 132 5.05 10.93 -5.99
CA SER A 132 4.43 11.94 -6.83
C SER A 132 2.91 11.76 -6.88
N ARG A 133 2.46 10.53 -6.94
CA ARG A 133 1.01 10.25 -6.96
C ARG A 133 0.33 10.77 -5.71
N VAL A 134 0.97 10.57 -4.56
CA VAL A 134 0.35 10.91 -3.28
C VAL A 134 0.50 12.39 -2.95
N THR A 135 1.66 12.98 -3.26
CA THR A 135 1.97 14.34 -2.80
C THR A 135 1.93 15.40 -3.89
N GLY A 136 2.05 15.00 -5.14
CA GLY A 136 2.14 15.96 -6.24
C GLY A 136 3.50 16.60 -6.38
N MET A 137 4.49 16.13 -5.65
CA MET A 137 5.83 16.74 -5.75
C MET A 137 6.90 15.67 -5.60
N THR A 138 8.15 16.06 -5.79
CA THR A 138 9.27 15.14 -5.60
C THR A 138 9.65 15.11 -4.14
N PRO A 139 10.34 14.05 -3.71
CA PRO A 139 10.81 14.00 -2.32
C PRO A 139 11.70 15.18 -1.94
N SER A 140 12.57 15.61 -2.85
CA SER A 140 13.45 16.75 -2.55
C SER A 140 12.65 18.03 -2.36
N GLU A 141 11.66 18.23 -3.22
CA GLU A 141 10.80 19.41 -3.12
C GLU A 141 10.03 19.39 -1.80
N TYR A 142 9.52 18.23 -1.44
CA TYR A 142 8.77 18.11 -0.21
C TYR A 142 9.64 18.44 0.99
N ARG A 143 10.85 17.88 1.03
CA ARG A 143 11.77 18.14 2.16
C ARG A 143 12.08 19.63 2.26
N LYS A 144 12.41 20.24 1.12
CA LYS A 144 12.77 21.63 1.12
C LYS A 144 11.62 22.50 1.62
N GLN A 145 10.42 22.21 1.15
CA GLN A 145 9.26 23.00 1.49
C GLN A 145 8.86 22.86 2.95
N HIS A 146 9.01 21.68 3.50
CA HIS A 146 8.51 21.42 4.85
C HIS A 146 9.56 21.52 5.94
N ARG A 147 10.81 21.77 5.57
CA ARG A 147 11.87 21.92 6.57
C ARG A 147 12.33 23.34 6.73
N GLN A 148 11.79 24.22 5.93
CA GLN A 148 12.18 25.61 6.03
C GLN A 148 11.53 26.33 7.19
N ASN A 149 10.60 25.67 7.81
CA ASN A 149 9.99 26.21 8.99
C ASN A 149 10.61 25.59 10.23
#